data_495acf3eecfd7f39bf368154185076ae
#
_entry.id   495acf3eecfd7f39bf368154185076ae
#
_cell.length_a   1.000
_cell.length_b   1.000
_cell.length_c   1.000
_cell.angle_alpha   90.00
_cell.angle_beta   90.00
_cell.angle_gamma   90.00
#
_symmetry.space_group_name_H-M   'P 1'
#
loop_
_entity.id
_entity.type
_entity.pdbx_description
1 polymer ?
#
loop_
_entity_poly.entity_id
_entity_poly.type
_entity_poly.pdbx_seq_one_letter_code
_entity_poly.pdbx_strand_id
1 'polypeptide(L)'
;MTEEPKVEEEDTQIAPGLALAHAPEDQDDGFRRRGPDPLAALRSWQPRTRLGRMVMNGEILTYEQALATGYPIREVEIVDALLPEMEDDVLSVNMIQRMTDSGRRVRFNVLCAVGNKDGYVGLSVCKGKEVASTIQK
;
A
#
# COMPACT_ATOMS: atom_id res chain seq x y z
N MET A 1 -69.48 26.50 5.17
CA MET A 1 -69.68 25.48 4.13
C MET A 1 -68.55 25.62 3.16
N THR A 2 -67.50 24.92 3.40
CA THR A 2 -66.35 24.80 2.49
C THR A 2 -65.79 23.39 2.68
N GLU A 3 -66.06 22.56 1.68
CA GLU A 3 -65.59 21.16 1.63
C GLU A 3 -64.12 21.10 1.35
N GLU A 4 -63.39 20.36 2.18
CA GLU A 4 -62.03 19.94 1.94
C GLU A 4 -62.02 18.70 1.03
N PRO A 5 -61.17 18.66 0.00
CA PRO A 5 -61.01 17.44 -0.79
C PRO A 5 -60.12 16.42 -0.06
N LYS A 6 -60.66 15.25 0.11
CA LYS A 6 -59.96 14.01 0.51
C LYS A 6 -58.84 13.72 -0.49
N VAL A 7 -57.64 13.65 0.02
CA VAL A 7 -56.47 13.07 -0.70
C VAL A 7 -56.53 11.56 -0.48
N GLU A 8 -56.79 10.84 -1.54
CA GLU A 8 -56.69 9.37 -1.57
C GLU A 8 -55.21 8.97 -1.53
N GLU A 9 -54.80 8.20 -0.52
CA GLU A 9 -53.51 7.53 -0.45
C GLU A 9 -53.50 6.41 -1.50
N GLU A 10 -52.78 6.58 -2.59
CA GLU A 10 -52.42 5.51 -3.50
C GLU A 10 -51.32 4.68 -2.87
N ASP A 11 -51.71 3.49 -2.44
CA ASP A 11 -50.80 2.39 -2.07
C ASP A 11 -49.94 2.01 -3.29
N THR A 12 -48.74 2.55 -3.37
CA THR A 12 -47.75 2.06 -4.30
C THR A 12 -47.14 0.79 -3.74
N GLN A 13 -47.72 -0.34 -4.12
CA GLN A 13 -47.14 -1.67 -3.93
C GLN A 13 -45.79 -1.74 -4.65
N ILE A 14 -44.71 -1.58 -3.90
CA ILE A 14 -43.36 -1.86 -4.36
C ILE A 14 -43.21 -3.38 -4.45
N ALA A 15 -43.10 -3.86 -5.69
CA ALA A 15 -42.87 -5.27 -5.98
C ALA A 15 -41.59 -5.79 -5.27
N PRO A 16 -41.63 -6.92 -4.57
CA PRO A 16 -40.44 -7.56 -4.02
C PRO A 16 -39.73 -8.30 -5.13
N GLY A 17 -38.65 -7.75 -5.68
CA GLY A 17 -37.93 -8.45 -6.76
C GLY A 17 -36.77 -7.75 -7.43
N LEU A 18 -36.24 -6.67 -6.84
CA LEU A 18 -34.94 -6.19 -7.29
C LEU A 18 -33.89 -6.61 -6.25
N ALA A 19 -33.43 -7.86 -6.39
CA ALA A 19 -32.20 -8.28 -5.76
C ALA A 19 -31.13 -7.28 -6.20
N LEU A 20 -30.60 -6.52 -5.25
CA LEU A 20 -29.36 -5.77 -5.46
C LEU A 20 -28.36 -6.77 -6.02
N ALA A 21 -28.04 -6.61 -7.30
CA ALA A 21 -26.89 -7.25 -7.89
C ALA A 21 -25.72 -6.88 -6.98
N HIS A 22 -25.25 -7.88 -6.25
CA HIS A 22 -24.00 -7.81 -5.51
C HIS A 22 -22.95 -7.40 -6.55
N ALA A 23 -22.45 -6.17 -6.43
CA ALA A 23 -21.28 -5.77 -7.18
C ALA A 23 -20.23 -6.85 -6.89
N PRO A 24 -19.52 -7.38 -7.89
CA PRO A 24 -18.43 -8.29 -7.60
C PRO A 24 -17.49 -7.50 -6.69
N GLU A 25 -17.36 -7.99 -5.46
CA GLU A 25 -16.26 -7.58 -4.59
C GLU A 25 -15.01 -7.91 -5.38
N ASP A 26 -14.29 -6.86 -5.76
CA ASP A 26 -13.00 -6.97 -6.44
C ASP A 26 -12.11 -7.81 -5.53
N GLN A 27 -12.11 -9.13 -5.78
CA GLN A 27 -11.16 -10.07 -5.21
C GLN A 27 -9.81 -9.83 -5.91
N ASP A 28 -9.23 -8.66 -5.70
CA ASP A 28 -7.82 -8.40 -5.97
C ASP A 28 -6.97 -8.85 -4.78
N ASP A 29 -7.24 -10.05 -4.29
CA ASP A 29 -6.49 -10.68 -3.20
C ASP A 29 -5.20 -11.37 -3.67
N GLY A 30 -4.82 -11.19 -4.95
CA GLY A 30 -3.75 -11.98 -5.56
C GLY A 30 -2.33 -11.62 -5.12
N PHE A 31 -2.05 -10.42 -4.61
CA PHE A 31 -0.68 -9.98 -4.36
C PHE A 31 -0.48 -9.13 -3.09
N ARG A 32 -1.49 -9.01 -2.23
CA ARG A 32 -1.28 -8.38 -0.93
C ARG A 32 -0.35 -9.26 -0.11
N ARG A 33 0.88 -8.83 -0.01
CA ARG A 33 1.88 -9.48 0.81
C ARG A 33 1.47 -9.41 2.26
N ARG A 34 1.21 -10.57 2.85
CA ARG A 34 1.40 -10.76 4.29
C ARG A 34 2.91 -10.80 4.55
N GLY A 35 3.56 -9.63 4.47
CA GLY A 35 4.83 -9.44 5.14
C GLY A 35 4.63 -9.62 6.64
N PRO A 36 5.68 -9.82 7.43
CA PRO A 36 5.57 -9.80 8.89
C PRO A 36 4.88 -8.50 9.29
N ASP A 37 3.91 -8.61 10.21
CA ASP A 37 3.14 -7.47 10.69
C ASP A 37 4.08 -6.32 11.06
N PRO A 38 3.93 -5.13 10.46
CA PRO A 38 4.86 -4.01 10.70
C PRO A 38 4.93 -3.65 12.19
N LEU A 39 3.84 -3.84 12.93
CA LEU A 39 3.81 -3.63 14.37
C LEU A 39 4.64 -4.66 15.15
N ALA A 40 4.76 -5.90 14.66
CA ALA A 40 5.61 -6.91 15.27
C ALA A 40 7.10 -6.60 15.03
N ALA A 41 7.44 -6.12 13.84
CA ALA A 41 8.79 -5.67 13.50
C ALA A 41 9.22 -4.49 14.38
N LEU A 42 8.33 -3.50 14.59
CA LEU A 42 8.60 -2.34 15.45
C LEU A 42 8.83 -2.73 16.92
N ARG A 43 8.14 -3.75 17.43
CA ARG A 43 8.33 -4.22 18.82
C ARG A 43 9.71 -4.85 19.07
N SER A 44 10.29 -5.46 18.06
CA SER A 44 11.62 -6.10 18.13
C SER A 44 12.74 -5.23 17.59
N TRP A 45 12.42 -4.02 17.10
CA TRP A 45 13.38 -3.14 16.50
C TRP A 45 14.37 -2.57 17.51
N GLN A 46 15.65 -2.69 17.18
CA GLN A 46 16.75 -2.07 17.93
C GLN A 46 17.45 -1.05 17.02
N PRO A 47 17.28 0.26 17.25
CA PRO A 47 17.82 1.29 16.40
C PRO A 47 19.36 1.30 16.41
N ARG A 48 19.96 1.22 15.24
CA ARG A 48 21.41 1.28 15.03
C ARG A 48 21.86 2.69 14.68
N THR A 49 20.98 3.47 14.04
CA THR A 49 21.27 4.84 13.61
C THR A 49 20.92 5.85 14.68
N ARG A 50 21.51 7.05 14.56
CA ARG A 50 21.17 8.16 15.44
C ARG A 50 19.71 8.58 15.27
N LEU A 51 19.24 8.65 14.00
CA LEU A 51 17.86 8.98 13.69
C LEU A 51 16.88 7.97 14.31
N GLY A 52 17.17 6.66 14.18
CA GLY A 52 16.35 5.61 14.76
C GLY A 52 16.21 5.75 16.28
N ARG A 53 17.27 6.13 16.99
CA ARG A 53 17.22 6.35 18.44
C ARG A 53 16.36 7.57 18.80
N MET A 54 16.42 8.65 18.03
CA MET A 54 15.60 9.83 18.24
C MET A 54 14.12 9.54 18.01
N VAL A 55 13.79 8.73 17.02
CA VAL A 55 12.41 8.27 16.76
C VAL A 55 11.92 7.37 17.90
N MET A 56 12.74 6.42 18.35
CA MET A 56 12.39 5.53 19.46
C MET A 56 12.21 6.25 20.78
N ASN A 57 13.02 7.30 21.05
CA ASN A 57 12.90 8.15 22.21
C ASN A 57 11.69 9.11 22.16
N GLY A 58 11.00 9.21 21.03
CA GLY A 58 9.87 10.11 20.84
C GLY A 58 10.26 11.57 20.61
N GLU A 59 11.53 11.86 20.32
CA GLU A 59 11.99 13.21 19.97
C GLU A 59 11.48 13.67 18.61
N ILE A 60 11.25 12.70 17.72
CA ILE A 60 10.73 12.89 16.35
C ILE A 60 9.42 12.10 16.21
N LEU A 61 8.34 12.84 16.02
CA LEU A 61 6.99 12.28 15.90
C LEU A 61 6.47 12.33 14.46
N THR A 62 7.01 13.21 13.62
CA THR A 62 6.55 13.43 12.26
C THR A 62 7.65 13.15 11.26
N TYR A 63 7.29 12.60 10.12
CA TYR A 63 8.24 12.32 9.03
C TYR A 63 8.95 13.60 8.52
N GLU A 64 8.26 14.73 8.51
CA GLU A 64 8.83 16.04 8.18
C GLU A 64 9.95 16.45 9.13
N GLN A 65 9.78 16.21 10.42
CA GLN A 65 10.82 16.48 11.42
C GLN A 65 12.05 15.59 11.17
N ALA A 66 11.84 14.32 10.80
CA ALA A 66 12.92 13.41 10.43
C ALA A 66 13.70 13.93 9.23
N LEU A 67 13.04 14.43 8.20
CA LEU A 67 13.68 15.04 7.03
C LEU A 67 14.40 16.35 7.40
N ALA A 68 13.83 17.17 8.25
CA ALA A 68 14.42 18.45 8.69
C ALA A 68 15.74 18.27 9.44
N THR A 69 15.96 17.12 10.10
CA THR A 69 17.24 16.81 10.76
C THR A 69 18.42 16.63 9.81
N GLY A 70 18.14 16.35 8.53
CA GLY A 70 19.15 16.10 7.50
C GLY A 70 19.92 14.78 7.64
N TYR A 71 19.56 13.93 8.58
CA TYR A 71 20.18 12.61 8.70
C TYR A 71 19.64 11.65 7.65
N PRO A 72 20.52 10.81 7.04
CA PRO A 72 20.06 9.81 6.08
C PRO A 72 19.23 8.71 6.75
N ILE A 73 18.06 8.42 6.17
CA ILE A 73 17.20 7.32 6.59
C ILE A 73 17.82 6.03 6.04
N ARG A 74 18.29 5.14 6.91
CA ARG A 74 18.93 3.87 6.57
C ARG A 74 18.19 2.65 7.08
N GLU A 75 17.24 2.84 7.97
CA GLU A 75 16.43 1.80 8.60
C GLU A 75 15.01 1.93 8.08
N VAL A 76 14.43 0.82 7.63
CA VAL A 76 13.06 0.77 7.09
C VAL A 76 12.05 1.02 8.21
N GLU A 77 12.35 0.51 9.39
CA GLU A 77 11.50 0.59 10.58
C GLU A 77 11.21 2.05 11.00
N ILE A 78 12.10 2.98 10.66
CA ILE A 78 11.86 4.43 10.89
C ILE A 78 10.66 4.91 10.07
N VAL A 79 10.57 4.46 8.82
CA VAL A 79 9.49 4.84 7.91
C VAL A 79 8.19 4.18 8.34
N ASP A 80 8.24 2.89 8.69
CA ASP A 80 7.08 2.14 9.18
C ASP A 80 6.53 2.71 10.50
N ALA A 81 7.40 3.25 11.35
CA ALA A 81 7.01 3.90 12.60
C ALA A 81 6.33 5.27 12.40
N LEU A 82 6.82 6.06 11.45
CA LEU A 82 6.34 7.42 11.20
C LEU A 82 5.17 7.46 10.21
N LEU A 83 5.05 6.47 9.32
CA LEU A 83 4.02 6.35 8.29
C LEU A 83 3.38 4.95 8.34
N PRO A 84 2.47 4.68 9.29
CA PRO A 84 1.89 3.34 9.48
C PRO A 84 0.96 2.90 8.33
N GLU A 85 0.41 3.85 7.57
CA GLU A 85 -0.55 3.59 6.48
C GLU A 85 0.13 3.67 5.12
N MET A 86 1.08 2.76 4.86
CA MET A 86 1.72 2.68 3.55
C MET A 86 1.13 1.55 2.72
N GLU A 87 0.83 1.88 1.45
CA GLU A 87 0.43 0.92 0.44
C GLU A 87 1.54 0.75 -0.61
N ASP A 88 1.71 -0.46 -1.08
CA ASP A 88 2.65 -0.78 -2.17
C ASP A 88 1.88 -1.17 -3.44
N ASP A 89 2.37 -0.71 -4.58
CA ASP A 89 1.80 -1.02 -5.89
C ASP A 89 2.90 -1.32 -6.91
N VAL A 90 2.64 -2.26 -7.79
CA VAL A 90 3.56 -2.67 -8.85
C VAL A 90 3.19 -1.97 -10.15
N LEU A 91 3.93 -0.94 -10.52
CA LEU A 91 3.66 -0.14 -11.71
C LEU A 91 4.03 -0.83 -13.01
N SER A 92 5.13 -1.59 -13.04
CA SER A 92 5.62 -2.22 -14.27
C SER A 92 6.49 -3.43 -14.00
N VAL A 93 6.28 -4.49 -14.78
CA VAL A 93 7.11 -5.69 -14.78
C VAL A 93 7.63 -5.94 -16.20
N ASN A 94 8.92 -5.81 -16.41
CA ASN A 94 9.56 -6.00 -17.70
C ASN A 94 10.51 -7.18 -17.68
N MET A 95 10.41 -8.05 -18.68
CA MET A 95 11.33 -9.16 -18.88
C MET A 95 12.51 -8.71 -19.72
N ILE A 96 13.72 -8.90 -19.21
CA ILE A 96 14.97 -8.59 -19.89
C ILE A 96 15.70 -9.88 -20.22
N GLN A 97 16.03 -10.09 -21.48
CA GLN A 97 16.83 -11.21 -21.94
C GLN A 97 18.22 -10.78 -22.33
N ARG A 98 19.21 -11.53 -21.90
CA ARG A 98 20.60 -11.41 -22.37
C ARG A 98 21.09 -12.74 -22.89
N MET A 99 21.66 -12.71 -24.10
CA MET A 99 22.32 -13.88 -24.68
C MET A 99 23.71 -14.05 -24.06
N THR A 100 24.02 -15.26 -23.62
CA THR A 100 25.35 -15.66 -23.12
C THR A 100 25.80 -16.90 -23.89
N ASP A 101 27.07 -17.27 -23.79
CA ASP A 101 27.65 -18.46 -24.46
C ASP A 101 26.93 -19.75 -24.09
N SER A 102 26.33 -19.79 -22.89
CA SER A 102 25.53 -20.93 -22.37
C SER A 102 24.03 -20.82 -22.64
N GLY A 103 23.58 -19.89 -23.49
CA GLY A 103 22.19 -19.68 -23.85
C GLY A 103 21.57 -18.38 -23.30
N ARG A 104 20.24 -18.32 -23.27
CA ARG A 104 19.49 -17.14 -22.86
C ARG A 104 19.41 -17.05 -21.33
N ARG A 105 19.79 -15.88 -20.79
CA ARG A 105 19.53 -15.53 -19.39
C ARG A 105 18.39 -14.52 -19.32
N VAL A 106 17.35 -14.90 -18.62
CA VAL A 106 16.17 -14.06 -18.39
C VAL A 106 16.27 -13.41 -17.00
N ARG A 107 15.93 -12.14 -16.92
CA ARG A 107 15.77 -11.40 -15.67
C ARG A 107 14.53 -10.52 -15.76
N PHE A 108 13.95 -10.26 -14.62
CA PHE A 108 12.81 -9.37 -14.49
C PHE A 108 13.25 -8.04 -13.87
N ASN A 109 12.76 -6.95 -14.44
CA ASN A 109 12.91 -5.61 -13.92
C ASN A 109 11.54 -5.16 -13.44
N VAL A 110 11.43 -4.87 -12.16
CA VAL A 110 10.16 -4.48 -11.53
C VAL A 110 10.29 -3.07 -11.00
N LEU A 111 9.31 -2.23 -11.35
CA LEU A 111 9.14 -0.88 -10.82
C LEU A 111 7.99 -0.94 -9.82
N CYS A 112 8.30 -0.66 -8.55
CA CYS A 112 7.32 -0.56 -7.48
C CYS A 112 7.23 0.88 -6.99
N ALA A 113 6.02 1.27 -6.62
CA ALA A 113 5.71 2.49 -5.88
C ALA A 113 5.23 2.12 -4.48
N VAL A 114 5.62 2.91 -3.50
CA VAL A 114 5.15 2.81 -2.12
C VAL A 114 4.75 4.19 -1.66
N GLY A 115 3.62 4.33 -1.00
CA GLY A 115 3.17 5.63 -0.53
C GLY A 115 1.96 5.56 0.39
N ASN A 116 1.63 6.68 1.01
CA ASN A 116 0.51 6.80 1.95
C ASN A 116 -0.72 7.49 1.32
N LYS A 117 -0.74 7.74 0.02
CA LYS A 117 -1.79 8.53 -0.69
C LYS A 117 -2.00 9.95 -0.15
N ASP A 118 -1.17 10.41 0.78
CA ASP A 118 -1.26 11.71 1.45
C ASP A 118 0.04 12.55 1.30
N GLY A 119 0.67 12.45 0.12
CA GLY A 119 1.81 13.30 -0.25
C GLY A 119 3.18 12.65 -0.18
N TYR A 120 3.33 11.47 0.42
CA TYR A 120 4.62 10.76 0.45
C TYR A 120 4.62 9.59 -0.52
N VAL A 121 5.57 9.59 -1.45
CA VAL A 121 5.74 8.53 -2.46
C VAL A 121 7.20 8.16 -2.59
N GLY A 122 7.48 6.86 -2.54
CA GLY A 122 8.76 6.27 -2.85
C GLY A 122 8.68 5.42 -4.12
N LEU A 123 9.69 5.52 -4.98
CA LEU A 123 9.80 4.71 -6.19
C LEU A 123 11.09 3.90 -6.16
N SER A 124 11.00 2.62 -6.53
CA SER A 124 12.15 1.74 -6.59
C SER A 124 12.11 0.84 -7.82
N VAL A 125 13.30 0.61 -8.40
CA VAL A 125 13.48 -0.31 -9.52
C VAL A 125 14.41 -1.44 -9.10
N CYS A 126 13.90 -2.66 -9.07
CA CYS A 126 14.66 -3.83 -8.71
C CYS A 126 14.78 -4.82 -9.86
N LYS A 127 15.90 -5.57 -9.87
CA LYS A 127 16.16 -6.63 -10.86
C LYS A 127 16.36 -7.96 -10.15
N GLY A 128 15.70 -9.00 -10.67
CA GLY A 128 15.81 -10.35 -10.12
C GLY A 128 15.65 -11.44 -11.17
N LYS A 129 15.76 -12.69 -10.71
CA LYS A 129 15.53 -13.87 -11.56
C LYS A 129 14.06 -14.26 -11.62
N GLU A 130 13.32 -13.95 -10.59
CA GLU A 130 11.93 -14.28 -10.39
C GLU A 130 11.13 -13.03 -10.01
N VAL A 131 9.90 -12.92 -10.49
CA VAL A 131 9.06 -11.73 -10.28
C VAL A 131 8.73 -11.57 -8.79
N ALA A 132 8.24 -12.62 -8.12
CA ALA A 132 7.82 -12.56 -6.73
C ALA A 132 8.94 -12.10 -5.79
N SER A 133 10.13 -12.71 -5.88
CA SER A 133 11.28 -12.32 -5.06
C SER A 133 11.83 -10.92 -5.42
N THR A 134 11.66 -10.48 -6.67
CA THR A 134 12.10 -9.14 -7.11
C THR A 134 11.19 -8.04 -6.58
N ILE A 135 9.89 -8.31 -6.53
CA ILE A 135 8.93 -7.41 -5.90
C ILE A 135 9.27 -7.25 -4.40
N GLN A 136 9.62 -8.35 -3.71
CA GLN A 136 9.96 -8.32 -2.28
C GLN A 136 11.30 -7.62 -1.95
N LYS A 137 12.10 -7.33 -2.90
CA LYS A 137 13.41 -6.72 -2.72
C LYS A 137 13.35 -5.19 -2.67
#